data_8035bb2d1eab2de3314699084f4e2f5e
#
_entry.id   8035bb2d1eab2de3314699084f4e2f5e
#
_cell.length_a   1.000
_cell.length_b   1.000
_cell.length_c   1.000
_cell.angle_alpha   90.00
_cell.angle_beta   90.00
_cell.angle_gamma   90.00
#
_symmetry.space_group_name_H-M   'P 1'
#
loop_
_entity.id
_entity.type
_entity.pdbx_description
1 polymer ?
#
loop_
_entity_poly.entity_id
_entity_poly.type
_entity_poly.pdbx_seq_one_letter_code
_entity_poly.pdbx_strand_id
1 'polypeptide(L)'
;MNLIQECMGAKRIGISGHVRPDGDCVGSCLSLSMYLKKKFPDAEIKVFLEQPAEIFKEIKGFDEIITDFPEGAVFDVFFALDTVPDRLGEAEKYFNSAKKTVNIDHHISNPGKGDVSLVCPQIGSTCEVLFDLMEEQYMDEDIALALYIGMIHDTGVFQYSNTTPDTMRKAAFLMGFGFDFSRIIEETFYQKTYVQSQIMGRTLLESIRFMDGRCIASVVDKEVLDFYNATTKDLDGIVNQLRNVKGVDCAIFMYQTDTMEYKVSLRSTAAVDVSKVASYFGGGGHMRAAGCNMKGTFHDCLNNLSVHIEEQLC
;
A
#
# COMPACT_ATOMS: atom_id res chain seq x y z
N MET A 1 -23.41 -3.57 -0.25
CA MET A 1 -22.96 -4.93 -0.71
C MET A 1 -23.20 -5.93 0.42
N ASN A 2 -23.51 -7.19 0.09
CA ASN A 2 -23.60 -8.26 1.09
C ASN A 2 -22.67 -9.41 0.65
N LEU A 3 -21.55 -9.56 1.35
CA LEU A 3 -20.51 -10.56 1.03
C LEU A 3 -21.04 -11.99 0.92
N ILE A 4 -22.01 -12.35 1.77
CA ILE A 4 -22.56 -13.71 1.80
C ILE A 4 -23.39 -13.98 0.54
N GLN A 5 -24.18 -13.02 0.09
CA GLN A 5 -24.98 -13.15 -1.14
C GLN A 5 -24.06 -13.27 -2.36
N GLU A 6 -22.94 -12.55 -2.37
CA GLU A 6 -21.99 -12.60 -3.48
C GLU A 6 -21.32 -13.98 -3.61
N CYS A 7 -21.13 -14.71 -2.50
CA CYS A 7 -20.49 -16.01 -2.45
C CYS A 7 -21.47 -17.21 -2.40
N MET A 8 -22.80 -16.96 -2.44
CA MET A 8 -23.78 -18.01 -2.27
C MET A 8 -23.66 -19.10 -3.37
N GLY A 9 -23.46 -20.36 -2.95
CA GLY A 9 -23.29 -21.49 -3.84
C GLY A 9 -21.91 -21.63 -4.50
N ALA A 10 -20.98 -20.71 -4.23
CA ALA A 10 -19.61 -20.80 -4.70
C ALA A 10 -18.87 -21.96 -3.98
N LYS A 11 -18.16 -22.77 -4.76
CA LYS A 11 -17.29 -23.85 -4.27
C LYS A 11 -15.82 -23.46 -4.29
N ARG A 12 -15.43 -22.54 -5.17
CA ARG A 12 -14.06 -22.07 -5.34
C ARG A 12 -14.06 -20.54 -5.35
N ILE A 13 -13.43 -19.96 -4.34
CA ILE A 13 -13.33 -18.50 -4.17
C ILE A 13 -11.85 -18.11 -4.22
N GLY A 14 -11.50 -17.18 -5.09
CA GLY A 14 -10.19 -16.57 -5.18
C GLY A 14 -10.21 -15.16 -4.61
N ILE A 15 -9.11 -14.75 -4.00
CA ILE A 15 -8.91 -13.41 -3.45
C ILE A 15 -7.54 -12.94 -3.85
N SER A 16 -7.43 -11.69 -4.30
CA SER A 16 -6.14 -11.06 -4.59
C SER A 16 -6.21 -9.56 -4.38
N GLY A 17 -5.05 -8.93 -4.30
CA GLY A 17 -4.88 -7.48 -4.20
C GLY A 17 -3.81 -6.98 -5.17
N HIS A 18 -3.31 -5.77 -4.96
CA HIS A 18 -2.35 -5.15 -5.87
C HIS A 18 -0.95 -5.77 -5.83
N VAL A 19 -0.20 -5.61 -6.92
CA VAL A 19 1.24 -5.92 -6.99
C VAL A 19 2.02 -5.15 -5.91
N ARG A 20 3.03 -5.80 -5.31
CA ARG A 20 3.77 -5.27 -4.16
C ARG A 20 2.84 -4.95 -2.98
N PRO A 21 2.19 -5.99 -2.40
CA PRO A 21 1.16 -5.83 -1.38
C PRO A 21 1.73 -5.16 -0.11
N ASP A 22 1.01 -4.17 0.36
CA ASP A 22 1.25 -3.49 1.64
C ASP A 22 0.35 -4.04 2.76
N GLY A 23 0.27 -3.33 3.89
CA GLY A 23 -0.49 -3.79 5.05
C GLY A 23 -2.00 -3.85 4.82
N ASP A 24 -2.57 -2.93 4.03
CA ASP A 24 -4.00 -2.95 3.75
C ASP A 24 -4.35 -4.05 2.74
N CYS A 25 -3.52 -4.22 1.72
CA CYS A 25 -3.68 -5.30 0.75
C CYS A 25 -3.60 -6.69 1.42
N VAL A 26 -2.58 -6.95 2.26
CA VAL A 26 -2.42 -8.24 2.95
C VAL A 26 -3.52 -8.44 3.99
N GLY A 27 -3.79 -7.41 4.80
CA GLY A 27 -4.82 -7.44 5.85
C GLY A 27 -6.21 -7.69 5.30
N SER A 28 -6.60 -7.00 4.22
CA SER A 28 -7.89 -7.17 3.57
C SER A 28 -8.04 -8.56 2.95
N CYS A 29 -7.04 -9.06 2.23
CA CYS A 29 -7.08 -10.39 1.61
C CYS A 29 -7.18 -11.51 2.64
N LEU A 30 -6.38 -11.47 3.70
CA LEU A 30 -6.37 -12.52 4.71
C LEU A 30 -7.57 -12.44 5.64
N SER A 31 -8.01 -11.25 6.06
CA SER A 31 -9.22 -11.11 6.88
C SER A 31 -10.46 -11.61 6.14
N LEU A 32 -10.62 -11.27 4.85
CA LEU A 32 -11.72 -11.78 4.03
C LEU A 32 -11.64 -13.31 3.88
N SER A 33 -10.45 -13.87 3.64
CA SER A 33 -10.25 -15.31 3.55
C SER A 33 -10.69 -16.03 4.84
N MET A 34 -10.24 -15.54 6.00
CA MET A 34 -10.62 -16.11 7.30
C MET A 34 -12.13 -16.01 7.56
N TYR A 35 -12.72 -14.85 7.26
CA TYR A 35 -14.16 -14.66 7.39
C TYR A 35 -14.97 -15.60 6.50
N LEU A 36 -14.61 -15.72 5.23
CA LEU A 36 -15.30 -16.60 4.28
C LEU A 36 -15.12 -18.08 4.62
N LYS A 37 -13.95 -18.52 5.11
CA LYS A 37 -13.74 -19.89 5.62
C LYS A 37 -14.71 -20.27 6.74
N LYS A 38 -15.07 -19.30 7.60
CA LYS A 38 -16.10 -19.53 8.66
C LYS A 38 -17.52 -19.61 8.11
N LYS A 39 -17.83 -18.81 7.08
CA LYS A 39 -19.17 -18.77 6.47
C LYS A 39 -19.42 -19.91 5.49
N PHE A 40 -18.41 -20.34 4.79
CA PHE A 40 -18.47 -21.34 3.73
C PHE A 40 -17.41 -22.44 3.95
N PRO A 41 -17.56 -23.27 5.01
CA PRO A 41 -16.54 -24.24 5.39
C PRO A 41 -16.27 -25.33 4.31
N ASP A 42 -17.23 -25.53 3.40
CA ASP A 42 -17.12 -26.49 2.29
C ASP A 42 -16.52 -25.86 1.02
N ALA A 43 -16.27 -24.56 1.00
CA ALA A 43 -15.68 -23.89 -0.16
C ALA A 43 -14.15 -23.87 -0.08
N GLU A 44 -13.50 -24.08 -1.22
CA GLU A 44 -12.07 -23.86 -1.38
C GLU A 44 -11.80 -22.36 -1.52
N ILE A 45 -11.09 -21.75 -0.55
CA ILE A 45 -10.77 -20.31 -0.55
C ILE A 45 -9.26 -20.15 -0.66
N LYS A 46 -8.81 -19.42 -1.68
CA LYS A 46 -7.39 -19.21 -1.97
C LYS A 46 -7.07 -17.71 -2.07
N VAL A 47 -5.95 -17.32 -1.47
CA VAL A 47 -5.37 -15.97 -1.57
C VAL A 47 -4.14 -16.03 -2.46
N PHE A 48 -4.09 -15.13 -3.43
CA PHE A 48 -2.99 -14.98 -4.38
C PHE A 48 -2.41 -13.57 -4.25
N LEU A 49 -1.15 -13.47 -3.87
CA LEU A 49 -0.44 -12.18 -3.80
C LEU A 49 0.99 -12.39 -4.27
N GLU A 50 1.63 -11.35 -4.82
CA GLU A 50 3.08 -11.31 -4.86
C GLU A 50 3.62 -11.49 -3.44
N GLN A 51 4.88 -11.97 -3.29
CA GLN A 51 5.47 -12.23 -1.97
C GLN A 51 5.37 -10.98 -1.08
N PRO A 52 4.52 -10.99 -0.03
CA PRO A 52 4.42 -9.88 0.89
C PRO A 52 5.66 -9.75 1.78
N ALA A 53 5.82 -8.59 2.41
CA ALA A 53 6.89 -8.38 3.37
C ALA A 53 6.69 -9.25 4.63
N GLU A 54 7.79 -9.81 5.16
CA GLU A 54 7.81 -10.67 6.34
C GLU A 54 7.25 -10.01 7.62
N ILE A 55 7.17 -8.68 7.64
CA ILE A 55 6.59 -7.94 8.77
C ILE A 55 5.10 -8.27 8.99
N PHE A 56 4.42 -8.84 8.00
CA PHE A 56 3.00 -9.24 8.08
C PHE A 56 2.80 -10.72 8.42
N LYS A 57 3.86 -11.48 8.70
CA LYS A 57 3.80 -12.93 8.94
C LYS A 57 2.96 -13.34 10.15
N GLU A 58 2.69 -12.43 11.07
CA GLU A 58 1.81 -12.70 12.21
C GLU A 58 0.33 -12.78 11.83
N ILE A 59 -0.05 -12.27 10.65
CA ILE A 59 -1.42 -12.41 10.16
C ILE A 59 -1.64 -13.88 9.79
N LYS A 60 -2.60 -14.49 10.44
CA LYS A 60 -2.97 -15.89 10.18
C LYS A 60 -3.31 -16.13 8.70
N GLY A 61 -2.75 -17.19 8.14
CA GLY A 61 -2.88 -17.52 6.72
C GLY A 61 -1.80 -16.88 5.84
N PHE A 62 -0.84 -16.11 6.41
CA PHE A 62 0.27 -15.55 5.65
C PHE A 62 1.06 -16.61 4.87
N ASP A 63 1.39 -17.74 5.52
CA ASP A 63 2.13 -18.84 4.90
C ASP A 63 1.27 -19.64 3.91
N GLU A 64 -0.05 -19.42 3.86
CA GLU A 64 -0.98 -20.05 2.91
C GLU A 64 -1.14 -19.22 1.63
N ILE A 65 -0.56 -18.01 1.55
CA ILE A 65 -0.60 -17.15 0.36
C ILE A 65 0.10 -17.84 -0.79
N ILE A 66 -0.59 -17.92 -1.93
CA ILE A 66 -0.05 -18.51 -3.15
C ILE A 66 0.66 -17.41 -3.96
N THR A 67 1.95 -17.59 -4.17
CA THR A 67 2.81 -16.60 -4.84
C THR A 67 3.27 -17.01 -6.24
N ASP A 68 2.95 -18.23 -6.69
CA ASP A 68 3.39 -18.81 -7.96
C ASP A 68 2.33 -18.81 -9.08
N PHE A 69 1.14 -18.32 -8.82
CA PHE A 69 0.05 -18.06 -9.76
C PHE A 69 -0.18 -19.18 -10.83
N PRO A 70 -0.52 -20.43 -10.43
CA PRO A 70 -0.60 -21.56 -11.34
C PRO A 70 -1.66 -21.38 -12.44
N GLU A 71 -1.37 -21.86 -13.65
CA GLU A 71 -2.30 -21.80 -14.78
C GLU A 71 -3.52 -22.73 -14.59
N GLY A 72 -4.64 -22.36 -15.24
CA GLY A 72 -5.84 -23.21 -15.31
C GLY A 72 -6.72 -23.18 -14.04
N ALA A 73 -6.43 -22.36 -13.06
CA ALA A 73 -7.30 -22.17 -11.92
C ALA A 73 -8.53 -21.35 -12.34
N VAL A 74 -9.74 -21.88 -12.10
CA VAL A 74 -11.01 -21.20 -12.37
C VAL A 74 -11.78 -21.06 -11.06
N PHE A 75 -12.35 -19.89 -10.81
CA PHE A 75 -13.08 -19.56 -9.59
C PHE A 75 -14.56 -19.30 -9.89
N ASP A 76 -15.42 -19.66 -8.95
CA ASP A 76 -16.84 -19.29 -9.01
C ASP A 76 -17.00 -17.80 -8.69
N VAL A 77 -16.22 -17.32 -7.71
CA VAL A 77 -16.13 -15.90 -7.35
C VAL A 77 -14.66 -15.52 -7.19
N PHE A 78 -14.27 -14.36 -7.71
CA PHE A 78 -12.93 -13.83 -7.51
C PHE A 78 -13.02 -12.38 -6.99
N PHE A 79 -12.34 -12.13 -5.86
CA PHE A 79 -12.27 -10.83 -5.23
C PHE A 79 -10.98 -10.10 -5.63
N ALA A 80 -11.11 -8.88 -6.11
CA ALA A 80 -10.04 -7.90 -6.23
C ALA A 80 -10.18 -6.90 -5.08
N LEU A 81 -9.22 -6.88 -4.16
CA LEU A 81 -9.24 -6.04 -2.96
C LEU A 81 -8.14 -4.98 -3.02
N ASP A 82 -8.46 -3.80 -2.53
CA ASP A 82 -7.51 -2.70 -2.36
C ASP A 82 -6.84 -2.27 -3.68
N THR A 83 -7.53 -2.43 -4.79
CA THR A 83 -6.98 -2.11 -6.11
C THR A 83 -8.04 -2.08 -7.21
N VAL A 84 -7.66 -1.48 -8.34
CA VAL A 84 -8.33 -1.76 -9.62
C VAL A 84 -7.85 -3.12 -10.16
N PRO A 85 -8.72 -3.92 -10.80
CA PRO A 85 -8.32 -5.23 -11.33
C PRO A 85 -7.10 -5.22 -12.26
N ASP A 86 -6.87 -4.15 -13.00
CA ASP A 86 -5.72 -3.99 -13.92
C ASP A 86 -4.35 -3.94 -13.17
N ARG A 87 -4.35 -3.87 -11.83
CA ARG A 87 -3.15 -3.88 -11.00
C ARG A 87 -2.98 -5.16 -10.17
N LEU A 88 -3.77 -6.20 -10.46
CA LEU A 88 -3.65 -7.51 -9.82
C LEU A 88 -2.40 -8.30 -10.27
N GLY A 89 -1.64 -7.78 -11.25
CA GLY A 89 -0.49 -8.50 -11.80
C GLY A 89 -0.91 -9.84 -12.40
N GLU A 90 -0.20 -10.93 -12.08
CA GLU A 90 -0.52 -12.26 -12.62
C GLU A 90 -1.88 -12.81 -12.17
N ALA A 91 -2.45 -12.32 -11.08
CA ALA A 91 -3.77 -12.72 -10.61
C ALA A 91 -4.92 -12.15 -11.47
N GLU A 92 -4.65 -11.15 -12.34
CA GLU A 92 -5.65 -10.60 -13.27
C GLU A 92 -6.29 -11.68 -14.16
N LYS A 93 -5.52 -12.70 -14.55
CA LYS A 93 -6.03 -13.85 -15.31
C LYS A 93 -7.16 -14.59 -14.61
N TYR A 94 -7.09 -14.73 -13.28
CA TYR A 94 -8.13 -15.38 -12.48
C TYR A 94 -9.37 -14.51 -12.36
N PHE A 95 -9.19 -13.21 -12.15
CA PHE A 95 -10.29 -12.25 -12.14
C PHE A 95 -11.06 -12.28 -13.47
N ASN A 96 -10.36 -12.21 -14.60
CA ASN A 96 -10.96 -12.19 -15.92
C ASN A 96 -11.62 -13.52 -16.32
N SER A 97 -11.23 -14.66 -15.73
CA SER A 97 -11.80 -15.99 -16.01
C SER A 97 -12.81 -16.47 -14.99
N ALA A 98 -13.03 -15.75 -13.91
CA ALA A 98 -13.99 -16.11 -12.86
C ALA A 98 -15.43 -16.02 -13.38
N LYS A 99 -16.34 -16.83 -12.81
CA LYS A 99 -17.77 -16.76 -13.17
C LYS A 99 -18.43 -15.50 -12.62
N LYS A 100 -17.91 -14.95 -11.52
CA LYS A 100 -18.35 -13.71 -10.91
C LYS A 100 -17.15 -12.97 -10.33
N THR A 101 -17.09 -11.67 -10.57
CA THR A 101 -16.02 -10.79 -10.13
C THR A 101 -16.53 -9.77 -9.13
N VAL A 102 -15.80 -9.58 -8.03
CA VAL A 102 -16.12 -8.62 -6.97
C VAL A 102 -14.92 -7.73 -6.74
N ASN A 103 -15.12 -6.41 -6.79
CA ASN A 103 -14.07 -5.45 -6.48
C ASN A 103 -14.47 -4.63 -5.24
N ILE A 104 -13.61 -4.60 -4.21
CA ILE A 104 -13.77 -3.80 -3.01
C ILE A 104 -12.51 -2.97 -2.81
N ASP A 105 -12.68 -1.64 -2.73
CA ASP A 105 -11.55 -0.72 -2.72
C ASP A 105 -11.93 0.61 -2.05
N HIS A 106 -10.92 1.37 -1.65
CA HIS A 106 -11.09 2.72 -1.14
C HIS A 106 -10.36 3.79 -1.97
N HIS A 107 -9.65 3.41 -3.03
CA HIS A 107 -8.91 4.34 -3.88
C HIS A 107 -9.82 5.18 -4.77
N ILE A 108 -9.69 6.52 -4.71
CA ILE A 108 -10.47 7.47 -5.54
C ILE A 108 -10.26 7.28 -7.04
N SER A 109 -9.13 6.71 -7.43
CA SER A 109 -8.79 6.43 -8.83
C SER A 109 -9.45 5.17 -9.39
N ASN A 110 -10.10 4.36 -8.55
CA ASN A 110 -10.79 3.15 -8.98
C ASN A 110 -12.15 3.50 -9.58
N PRO A 111 -12.40 3.22 -10.89
CA PRO A 111 -13.68 3.50 -11.53
C PRO A 111 -14.78 2.48 -11.17
N GLY A 112 -14.47 1.44 -10.39
CA GLY A 112 -15.40 0.37 -10.06
C GLY A 112 -15.52 -0.65 -11.19
N LYS A 113 -14.56 -1.58 -11.32
CA LYS A 113 -14.57 -2.67 -12.30
C LYS A 113 -14.96 -3.99 -11.64
N GLY A 114 -15.71 -4.84 -12.38
CA GLY A 114 -16.20 -6.13 -11.95
C GLY A 114 -17.71 -6.24 -12.05
N ASP A 115 -18.27 -7.45 -11.87
CA ASP A 115 -19.72 -7.66 -11.88
C ASP A 115 -20.38 -6.96 -10.69
N VAL A 116 -19.68 -6.92 -9.56
CA VAL A 116 -20.06 -6.19 -8.35
C VAL A 116 -18.87 -5.35 -7.88
N SER A 117 -19.09 -4.08 -7.63
CA SER A 117 -18.04 -3.18 -7.17
C SER A 117 -18.51 -2.32 -6.01
N LEU A 118 -17.67 -2.18 -4.99
CA LEU A 118 -17.85 -1.25 -3.88
C LEU A 118 -16.56 -0.45 -3.70
N VAL A 119 -16.58 0.79 -4.13
CA VAL A 119 -15.46 1.73 -3.99
C VAL A 119 -15.85 2.83 -3.03
N CYS A 120 -15.10 3.00 -1.94
CA CYS A 120 -15.40 3.89 -0.83
C CYS A 120 -14.28 4.93 -0.58
N PRO A 121 -14.10 5.95 -1.45
CA PRO A 121 -12.96 6.88 -1.36
C PRO A 121 -12.91 7.75 -0.09
N GLN A 122 -13.97 7.80 0.67
CA GLN A 122 -14.07 8.54 1.93
C GLN A 122 -13.62 7.71 3.15
N ILE A 123 -13.40 6.40 2.97
CA ILE A 123 -12.99 5.47 4.03
C ILE A 123 -11.47 5.33 4.00
N GLY A 124 -10.85 5.18 5.17
CA GLY A 124 -9.42 5.25 5.36
C GLY A 124 -8.62 4.09 4.77
N SER A 125 -9.24 2.90 4.60
CA SER A 125 -8.59 1.68 4.09
C SER A 125 -9.61 0.68 3.58
N THR A 126 -9.20 -0.28 2.75
CA THR A 126 -10.04 -1.41 2.32
C THR A 126 -10.39 -2.33 3.50
N CYS A 127 -9.49 -2.48 4.48
CA CYS A 127 -9.78 -3.19 5.72
C CYS A 127 -10.92 -2.54 6.51
N GLU A 128 -11.01 -1.21 6.52
CA GLU A 128 -12.12 -0.50 7.13
C GLU A 128 -13.44 -0.72 6.39
N VAL A 129 -13.43 -0.80 5.05
CA VAL A 129 -14.60 -1.17 4.25
C VAL A 129 -15.05 -2.59 4.57
N LEU A 130 -14.12 -3.55 4.67
CA LEU A 130 -14.43 -4.94 5.00
C LEU A 130 -14.98 -5.09 6.41
N PHE A 131 -14.52 -4.30 7.39
CA PHE A 131 -15.08 -4.26 8.72
C PHE A 131 -16.60 -4.01 8.69
N ASP A 132 -17.05 -3.04 7.90
CA ASP A 132 -18.47 -2.72 7.76
C ASP A 132 -19.29 -3.80 7.03
N LEU A 133 -18.65 -4.68 6.28
CA LEU A 133 -19.29 -5.76 5.53
C LEU A 133 -19.34 -7.09 6.29
N MET A 134 -18.49 -7.26 7.32
CA MET A 134 -18.40 -8.48 8.11
C MET A 134 -19.38 -8.44 9.29
N GLU A 135 -19.99 -9.57 9.60
CA GLU A 135 -20.83 -9.71 10.79
C GLU A 135 -19.96 -9.91 12.03
N GLU A 136 -20.14 -9.09 13.06
CA GLU A 136 -19.36 -9.11 14.31
C GLU A 136 -19.26 -10.49 14.96
N GLN A 137 -20.31 -11.29 14.89
CA GLN A 137 -20.36 -12.64 15.50
C GLN A 137 -19.36 -13.64 14.90
N TYR A 138 -18.78 -13.35 13.73
CA TYR A 138 -17.76 -14.16 13.06
C TYR A 138 -16.35 -13.56 13.17
N MET A 139 -16.27 -12.37 13.76
CA MET A 139 -14.99 -11.71 14.01
C MET A 139 -14.32 -12.36 15.23
N ASP A 140 -13.06 -12.71 15.10
CA ASP A 140 -12.21 -13.19 16.18
C ASP A 140 -10.91 -12.40 16.20
N GLU A 141 -10.00 -12.74 17.10
CA GLU A 141 -8.71 -12.06 17.26
C GLU A 141 -7.89 -12.06 15.96
N ASP A 142 -7.89 -13.16 15.20
CA ASP A 142 -7.11 -13.30 13.96
C ASP A 142 -7.63 -12.34 12.87
N ILE A 143 -8.96 -12.27 12.68
CA ILE A 143 -9.59 -11.35 11.73
C ILE A 143 -9.41 -9.90 12.18
N ALA A 144 -9.59 -9.65 13.47
CA ALA A 144 -9.44 -8.32 14.06
C ALA A 144 -8.01 -7.78 13.88
N LEU A 145 -7.00 -8.63 14.13
CA LEU A 145 -5.59 -8.29 13.92
C LEU A 145 -5.31 -7.94 12.44
N ALA A 146 -5.77 -8.75 11.51
CA ALA A 146 -5.57 -8.51 10.08
C ALA A 146 -6.18 -7.18 9.61
N LEU A 147 -7.43 -6.89 10.02
CA LEU A 147 -8.11 -5.63 9.73
C LEU A 147 -7.38 -4.43 10.37
N TYR A 148 -6.94 -4.59 11.62
CA TYR A 148 -6.22 -3.53 12.33
C TYR A 148 -4.91 -3.18 11.66
N ILE A 149 -4.13 -4.17 11.21
CA ILE A 149 -2.87 -3.96 10.48
C ILE A 149 -3.12 -3.14 9.21
N GLY A 150 -4.13 -3.48 8.40
CA GLY A 150 -4.46 -2.68 7.22
C GLY A 150 -4.84 -1.25 7.57
N MET A 151 -5.70 -1.06 8.58
CA MET A 151 -6.11 0.28 9.01
C MET A 151 -4.93 1.14 9.47
N ILE A 152 -3.98 0.62 10.27
CA ILE A 152 -2.83 1.40 10.73
C ILE A 152 -1.86 1.74 9.60
N HIS A 153 -1.69 0.84 8.62
CA HIS A 153 -0.78 1.07 7.50
C HIS A 153 -1.28 2.20 6.59
N ASP A 154 -2.54 2.19 6.21
CA ASP A 154 -3.12 3.18 5.29
C ASP A 154 -3.40 4.53 5.95
N THR A 155 -3.66 4.54 7.25
CA THR A 155 -3.86 5.76 8.02
C THR A 155 -2.57 6.35 8.60
N GLY A 156 -1.42 5.68 8.39
CA GLY A 156 -0.14 6.07 8.98
C GLY A 156 -0.22 6.09 10.50
N VAL A 157 -0.74 5.02 11.09
CA VAL A 157 -1.04 4.93 12.53
C VAL A 157 -1.94 6.09 12.97
N PHE A 158 -3.02 6.31 12.23
CA PHE A 158 -4.04 7.33 12.47
C PHE A 158 -3.55 8.79 12.37
N GLN A 159 -2.43 9.04 11.70
CA GLN A 159 -1.88 10.40 11.52
C GLN A 159 -2.35 11.08 10.24
N TYR A 160 -2.80 10.32 9.24
CA TYR A 160 -3.16 10.88 7.94
C TYR A 160 -4.59 11.43 7.93
N SER A 161 -4.86 12.30 6.97
CA SER A 161 -6.14 13.02 6.85
C SER A 161 -7.33 12.13 6.45
N ASN A 162 -7.10 10.90 6.05
CA ASN A 162 -8.12 9.88 5.82
C ASN A 162 -8.60 9.19 7.11
N THR A 163 -7.99 9.48 8.26
CA THR A 163 -8.46 9.04 9.58
C THR A 163 -9.70 9.83 10.00
N THR A 164 -10.77 9.15 10.34
CA THR A 164 -12.04 9.73 10.79
C THR A 164 -12.39 9.31 12.22
N PRO A 165 -13.33 9.96 12.89
CA PRO A 165 -13.86 9.45 14.17
C PRO A 165 -14.42 8.03 14.07
N ASP A 166 -14.89 7.61 12.90
CA ASP A 166 -15.39 6.26 12.67
C ASP A 166 -14.27 5.25 12.57
N THR A 167 -13.19 5.59 11.86
CA THR A 167 -11.95 4.83 11.83
C THR A 167 -11.45 4.52 13.25
N MET A 168 -11.45 5.52 14.14
CA MET A 168 -11.03 5.34 15.54
C MET A 168 -11.97 4.44 16.34
N ARG A 169 -13.29 4.49 16.09
CA ARG A 169 -14.25 3.59 16.74
C ARG A 169 -14.04 2.13 16.32
N LYS A 170 -13.83 1.90 15.02
CA LYS A 170 -13.54 0.57 14.48
C LYS A 170 -12.21 0.03 15.02
N ALA A 171 -11.16 0.86 15.03
CA ALA A 171 -9.89 0.48 15.64
C ALA A 171 -10.03 0.11 17.11
N ALA A 172 -10.77 0.90 17.90
CA ALA A 172 -11.02 0.61 19.31
C ALA A 172 -11.79 -0.71 19.50
N PHE A 173 -12.78 -0.99 18.64
CA PHE A 173 -13.49 -2.26 18.63
C PHE A 173 -12.55 -3.45 18.35
N LEU A 174 -11.71 -3.34 17.33
CA LEU A 174 -10.72 -4.39 16.97
C LEU A 174 -9.72 -4.65 18.10
N MET A 175 -9.22 -3.60 18.76
CA MET A 175 -8.32 -3.71 19.91
C MET A 175 -8.98 -4.45 21.09
N GLY A 176 -10.32 -4.45 21.18
CA GLY A 176 -11.07 -5.19 22.19
C GLY A 176 -10.91 -6.72 22.13
N PHE A 177 -10.39 -7.28 21.02
CA PHE A 177 -10.09 -8.71 20.87
C PHE A 177 -8.79 -9.13 21.59
N GLY A 178 -7.95 -8.20 22.05
CA GLY A 178 -6.88 -8.45 23.02
C GLY A 178 -5.49 -8.70 22.44
N PHE A 179 -5.28 -8.59 21.11
CA PHE A 179 -3.92 -8.64 20.55
C PHE A 179 -3.06 -7.46 21.02
N ASP A 180 -1.75 -7.66 21.05
CA ASP A 180 -0.79 -6.63 21.46
C ASP A 180 -0.61 -5.57 20.35
N PHE A 181 -1.54 -4.63 20.29
CA PHE A 181 -1.56 -3.56 19.28
C PHE A 181 -0.30 -2.68 19.32
N SER A 182 0.30 -2.49 20.50
CA SER A 182 1.50 -1.66 20.66
C SER A 182 2.70 -2.32 19.96
N ARG A 183 2.89 -3.62 20.22
CA ARG A 183 3.92 -4.42 19.53
C ARG A 183 3.69 -4.47 18.03
N ILE A 184 2.42 -4.67 17.60
CA ILE A 184 2.08 -4.70 16.17
C ILE A 184 2.44 -3.39 15.48
N ILE A 185 2.09 -2.24 16.05
CA ILE A 185 2.47 -0.93 15.51
C ILE A 185 3.99 -0.79 15.44
N GLU A 186 4.69 -1.15 16.50
CA GLU A 186 6.14 -1.05 16.56
C GLU A 186 6.79 -1.90 15.47
N GLU A 187 6.46 -3.20 15.41
CA GLU A 187 7.11 -4.19 14.54
C GLU A 187 6.74 -4.04 13.06
N THR A 188 5.49 -3.67 12.76
CA THR A 188 5.05 -3.60 11.36
C THR A 188 5.19 -2.22 10.73
N PHE A 189 5.23 -1.15 11.53
CA PHE A 189 5.24 0.22 10.99
C PHE A 189 6.52 0.99 11.32
N TYR A 190 7.02 0.92 12.57
CA TYR A 190 8.15 1.76 13.00
C TYR A 190 9.50 1.07 12.94
N GLN A 191 9.59 -0.22 13.24
CA GLN A 191 10.87 -0.92 13.25
C GLN A 191 11.52 -0.92 11.87
N LYS A 192 12.81 -0.67 11.88
CA LYS A 192 13.68 -0.71 10.69
C LYS A 192 14.92 -1.55 11.02
N THR A 193 15.42 -2.26 10.02
CA THR A 193 16.69 -2.94 10.17
C THR A 193 17.82 -1.93 10.41
N TYR A 194 18.95 -2.39 10.92
CA TYR A 194 20.11 -1.53 11.13
C TYR A 194 20.59 -0.91 9.81
N VAL A 195 20.59 -1.69 8.71
CA VAL A 195 20.94 -1.23 7.37
C VAL A 195 19.98 -0.14 6.87
N GLN A 196 18.66 -0.35 7.02
CA GLN A 196 17.66 0.67 6.67
C GLN A 196 17.88 1.97 7.45
N SER A 197 18.17 1.85 8.76
CA SER A 197 18.43 3.01 9.61
C SER A 197 19.71 3.75 9.22
N GLN A 198 20.76 3.02 8.85
CA GLN A 198 22.02 3.63 8.39
C GLN A 198 21.85 4.39 7.06
N ILE A 199 21.19 3.77 6.07
CA ILE A 199 20.93 4.41 4.78
C ILE A 199 20.03 5.64 4.96
N MET A 200 18.98 5.52 5.76
CA MET A 200 18.09 6.64 6.09
C MET A 200 18.87 7.79 6.73
N GLY A 201 19.71 7.50 7.73
CA GLY A 201 20.56 8.50 8.38
C GLY A 201 21.50 9.20 7.39
N ARG A 202 22.18 8.44 6.54
CA ARG A 202 23.05 8.97 5.48
C ARG A 202 22.28 9.85 4.51
N THR A 203 21.13 9.37 4.04
CA THR A 203 20.29 10.10 3.08
C THR A 203 19.79 11.44 3.64
N LEU A 204 19.48 11.49 4.93
CA LEU A 204 19.12 12.74 5.62
C LEU A 204 20.31 13.69 5.74
N LEU A 205 21.49 13.20 6.11
CA LEU A 205 22.71 14.01 6.22
C LEU A 205 23.16 14.60 4.87
N GLU A 206 23.03 13.84 3.78
CA GLU A 206 23.42 14.23 2.43
C GLU A 206 22.30 14.98 1.68
N SER A 207 21.16 15.19 2.31
CA SER A 207 20.03 15.89 1.69
C SER A 207 20.32 17.36 1.47
N ILE A 208 19.79 17.90 0.38
CA ILE A 208 19.89 19.32 0.03
C ILE A 208 18.54 20.00 0.15
N ARG A 209 18.52 21.21 0.72
CA ARG A 209 17.33 22.07 0.78
C ARG A 209 17.45 23.18 -0.26
N PHE A 210 16.36 23.48 -0.94
CA PHE A 210 16.29 24.50 -1.99
C PHE A 210 14.91 25.19 -1.98
N MET A 211 14.69 26.18 -2.83
CA MET A 211 13.46 27.02 -2.82
C MET A 211 13.15 27.58 -1.43
N ASP A 212 14.08 28.37 -0.89
CA ASP A 212 13.98 28.96 0.47
C ASP A 212 13.74 27.92 1.58
N GLY A 213 14.19 26.68 1.34
CA GLY A 213 14.06 25.57 2.27
C GLY A 213 12.68 24.89 2.27
N ARG A 214 11.80 25.26 1.35
CA ARG A 214 10.47 24.64 1.16
C ARG A 214 10.56 23.30 0.46
N CYS A 215 11.67 23.01 -0.21
CA CYS A 215 11.91 21.74 -0.86
C CYS A 215 13.16 21.05 -0.30
N ILE A 216 13.15 19.71 -0.28
CA ILE A 216 14.29 18.89 0.10
C ILE A 216 14.46 17.75 -0.88
N ALA A 217 15.70 17.44 -1.25
CA ALA A 217 16.02 16.33 -2.12
C ALA A 217 17.19 15.52 -1.60
N SER A 218 17.18 14.21 -1.88
CA SER A 218 18.31 13.34 -1.65
C SER A 218 18.32 12.20 -2.67
N VAL A 219 19.49 11.57 -2.82
CA VAL A 219 19.69 10.47 -3.76
C VAL A 219 20.48 9.34 -3.09
N VAL A 220 20.17 8.11 -3.49
CA VAL A 220 20.96 6.91 -3.20
C VAL A 220 21.39 6.32 -4.54
N ASP A 221 22.68 6.32 -4.79
CA ASP A 221 23.29 5.67 -5.95
C ASP A 221 23.56 4.18 -5.67
N LYS A 222 23.99 3.47 -6.70
CA LYS A 222 24.29 2.05 -6.62
C LYS A 222 25.49 1.77 -5.70
N GLU A 223 26.47 2.66 -5.64
CA GLU A 223 27.65 2.51 -4.78
C GLU A 223 27.27 2.54 -3.30
N VAL A 224 26.28 3.37 -2.93
CA VAL A 224 25.75 3.42 -1.56
C VAL A 224 25.02 2.12 -1.22
N LEU A 225 24.19 1.59 -2.13
CA LEU A 225 23.53 0.29 -1.93
C LEU A 225 24.55 -0.83 -1.76
N ASP A 226 25.55 -0.89 -2.61
CA ASP A 226 26.61 -1.90 -2.55
C ASP A 226 27.42 -1.78 -1.25
N PHE A 227 27.74 -0.56 -0.80
CA PHE A 227 28.47 -0.32 0.44
C PHE A 227 27.75 -0.89 1.67
N TYR A 228 26.41 -0.75 1.74
CA TYR A 228 25.60 -1.26 2.84
C TYR A 228 25.11 -2.69 2.61
N ASN A 229 25.46 -3.33 1.50
CA ASN A 229 24.88 -4.61 1.06
C ASN A 229 23.34 -4.58 1.11
N ALA A 230 22.77 -3.50 0.61
CA ALA A 230 21.36 -3.19 0.65
C ALA A 230 20.69 -3.36 -0.71
N THR A 231 19.39 -3.44 -0.70
CA THR A 231 18.52 -3.50 -1.87
C THR A 231 17.59 -2.28 -1.93
N THR A 232 16.89 -2.12 -3.03
CA THR A 232 15.88 -1.05 -3.16
C THR A 232 14.73 -1.18 -2.16
N LYS A 233 14.50 -2.37 -1.57
CA LYS A 233 13.53 -2.59 -0.49
C LYS A 233 13.93 -1.89 0.82
N ASP A 234 15.24 -1.70 1.03
CA ASP A 234 15.77 -1.05 2.23
C ASP A 234 15.64 0.49 2.18
N LEU A 235 15.17 1.04 1.08
CA LEU A 235 14.97 2.48 0.88
C LEU A 235 13.57 2.96 1.26
N ASP A 236 12.70 2.05 1.70
CA ASP A 236 11.32 2.39 2.01
C ASP A 236 11.21 3.35 3.20
N GLY A 237 10.31 4.33 3.07
CA GLY A 237 10.06 5.35 4.10
C GLY A 237 11.01 6.55 4.08
N ILE A 238 12.14 6.53 3.35
CA ILE A 238 13.12 7.64 3.31
C ILE A 238 12.45 8.95 2.86
N VAL A 239 11.68 8.93 1.78
CA VAL A 239 11.01 10.14 1.27
C VAL A 239 10.04 10.74 2.28
N ASN A 240 9.41 9.92 3.13
CA ASN A 240 8.53 10.38 4.19
C ASN A 240 9.32 11.11 5.28
N GLN A 241 10.51 10.63 5.64
CA GLN A 241 11.38 11.29 6.60
C GLN A 241 11.89 12.64 6.08
N LEU A 242 12.26 12.72 4.81
CA LEU A 242 12.61 13.98 4.17
C LEU A 242 11.44 14.98 4.24
N ARG A 243 10.22 14.55 3.92
CA ARG A 243 9.02 15.40 4.00
C ARG A 243 8.71 15.88 5.43
N ASN A 244 9.08 15.10 6.46
CA ASN A 244 8.83 15.45 7.86
C ASN A 244 9.74 16.58 8.38
N VAL A 245 10.72 17.02 7.61
CA VAL A 245 11.56 18.16 7.98
C VAL A 245 10.69 19.42 8.04
N LYS A 246 10.73 20.14 9.17
CA LYS A 246 9.90 21.32 9.39
C LYS A 246 10.15 22.39 8.31
N GLY A 247 9.06 22.88 7.70
CA GLY A 247 9.09 23.91 6.65
C GLY A 247 9.22 23.33 5.24
N VAL A 248 9.28 22.00 5.09
CA VAL A 248 9.30 21.34 3.79
C VAL A 248 7.88 21.13 3.27
N ASP A 249 7.61 21.67 2.10
CA ASP A 249 6.36 21.47 1.35
C ASP A 249 6.46 20.31 0.38
N CYS A 250 7.65 20.08 -0.21
CA CYS A 250 7.89 18.98 -1.16
C CYS A 250 9.21 18.26 -0.89
N ALA A 251 9.19 16.95 -0.83
CA ALA A 251 10.35 16.09 -0.72
C ALA A 251 10.52 15.23 -1.98
N ILE A 252 11.76 15.15 -2.46
CA ILE A 252 12.19 14.38 -3.61
C ILE A 252 13.22 13.36 -3.13
N PHE A 253 12.95 12.10 -3.34
CA PHE A 253 13.92 11.04 -3.12
C PHE A 253 14.16 10.29 -4.41
N MET A 254 15.41 10.11 -4.77
CA MET A 254 15.82 9.37 -5.96
C MET A 254 16.69 8.20 -5.59
N TYR A 255 16.55 7.09 -6.31
CA TYR A 255 17.58 6.05 -6.27
C TYR A 255 17.89 5.56 -7.68
N GLN A 256 19.15 5.24 -7.87
CA GLN A 256 19.66 4.80 -9.17
C GLN A 256 19.17 3.38 -9.46
N THR A 257 18.55 3.20 -10.63
CA THR A 257 18.12 1.89 -11.14
C THR A 257 19.07 1.34 -12.19
N ASP A 258 19.65 2.24 -13.01
CA ASP A 258 20.68 1.93 -14.00
C ASP A 258 21.56 3.18 -14.20
N THR A 259 22.60 3.07 -15.03
CA THR A 259 23.45 4.20 -15.37
C THR A 259 22.62 5.35 -15.92
N MET A 260 22.68 6.52 -15.25
CA MET A 260 21.89 7.70 -15.61
C MET A 260 20.37 7.48 -15.63
N GLU A 261 19.87 6.52 -14.86
CA GLU A 261 18.44 6.27 -14.68
C GLU A 261 18.07 6.22 -13.19
N TYR A 262 17.03 6.94 -12.83
CA TYR A 262 16.58 7.06 -11.45
C TYR A 262 15.09 6.76 -11.31
N LYS A 263 14.74 6.02 -10.27
CA LYS A 263 13.39 6.01 -9.73
C LYS A 263 13.23 7.21 -8.82
N VAL A 264 12.20 7.99 -9.06
CA VAL A 264 11.87 9.19 -8.28
C VAL A 264 10.63 8.94 -7.44
N SER A 265 10.71 9.25 -6.16
CA SER A 265 9.60 9.28 -5.22
C SER A 265 9.38 10.71 -4.74
N LEU A 266 8.13 11.15 -4.81
CA LEU A 266 7.72 12.50 -4.44
C LEU A 266 6.71 12.43 -3.29
N ARG A 267 6.90 13.28 -2.30
CA ARG A 267 5.92 13.50 -1.22
C ARG A 267 5.72 14.99 -0.99
N SER A 268 4.51 15.39 -0.66
CA SER A 268 4.22 16.80 -0.42
C SER A 268 3.22 17.02 0.71
N THR A 269 3.12 18.27 1.11
CA THR A 269 2.00 18.84 1.87
C THR A 269 0.90 19.27 0.89
N ALA A 270 -0.08 20.06 1.35
CA ALA A 270 -1.13 20.58 0.49
C ALA A 270 -0.66 21.63 -0.54
N ALA A 271 0.57 22.14 -0.40
CA ALA A 271 1.09 23.24 -1.23
C ALA A 271 1.50 22.79 -2.65
N VAL A 272 1.83 21.51 -2.84
CA VAL A 272 2.28 20.98 -4.14
C VAL A 272 1.52 19.71 -4.48
N ASP A 273 0.92 19.66 -5.65
CA ASP A 273 0.32 18.45 -6.24
C ASP A 273 1.41 17.66 -6.99
N VAL A 274 2.01 16.69 -6.30
CA VAL A 274 3.10 15.90 -6.88
C VAL A 274 2.63 14.89 -7.93
N SER A 275 1.34 14.60 -8.02
CA SER A 275 0.82 13.75 -9.09
C SER A 275 0.92 14.43 -10.45
N LYS A 276 0.67 15.74 -10.49
CA LYS A 276 0.87 16.56 -11.70
C LYS A 276 2.34 16.57 -12.09
N VAL A 277 3.24 16.82 -11.13
CA VAL A 277 4.69 16.80 -11.38
C VAL A 277 5.13 15.46 -11.97
N ALA A 278 4.76 14.36 -11.34
CA ALA A 278 5.13 13.01 -11.83
C ALA A 278 4.57 12.71 -13.23
N SER A 279 3.37 13.19 -13.55
CA SER A 279 2.72 12.95 -14.84
C SER A 279 3.47 13.56 -16.02
N TYR A 280 4.16 14.70 -15.84
CA TYR A 280 5.02 15.29 -16.88
C TYR A 280 6.14 14.35 -17.32
N PHE A 281 6.57 13.44 -16.42
CA PHE A 281 7.65 12.49 -16.66
C PHE A 281 7.12 11.05 -16.87
N GLY A 282 5.84 10.91 -17.29
CA GLY A 282 5.24 9.61 -17.57
C GLY A 282 4.98 8.76 -16.33
N GLY A 283 5.02 9.37 -15.15
CA GLY A 283 4.69 8.74 -13.87
C GLY A 283 3.25 9.02 -13.44
N GLY A 284 2.99 8.87 -12.13
CA GLY A 284 1.67 9.11 -11.56
C GLY A 284 1.63 8.90 -10.06
N GLY A 285 0.43 8.96 -9.50
CA GLY A 285 0.19 8.80 -8.08
C GLY A 285 -0.95 9.68 -7.58
N HIS A 286 -0.92 9.99 -6.30
CA HIS A 286 -1.87 10.88 -5.65
C HIS A 286 -1.28 12.26 -5.45
N MET A 287 -2.15 13.24 -5.16
CA MET A 287 -1.78 14.63 -4.93
C MET A 287 -0.57 14.81 -3.99
N ARG A 288 -0.46 13.98 -2.93
CA ARG A 288 0.61 14.08 -1.90
C ARG A 288 1.67 13.00 -1.99
N ALA A 289 1.51 12.01 -2.88
CA ALA A 289 2.41 10.88 -3.03
C ALA A 289 2.42 10.40 -4.46
N ALA A 290 3.51 10.60 -5.18
CA ALA A 290 3.64 10.21 -6.57
C ALA A 290 5.06 9.73 -6.88
N GLY A 291 5.26 9.16 -8.07
CA GLY A 291 6.58 8.74 -8.52
C GLY A 291 6.67 8.63 -10.03
N CYS A 292 7.90 8.71 -10.55
CA CYS A 292 8.21 8.55 -11.95
C CYS A 292 9.60 7.92 -12.13
N ASN A 293 9.96 7.62 -13.37
CA ASN A 293 11.34 7.26 -13.73
C ASN A 293 11.94 8.39 -14.57
N MET A 294 13.18 8.72 -14.33
CA MET A 294 13.85 9.82 -15.05
C MET A 294 15.23 9.38 -15.52
N LYS A 295 15.68 9.97 -16.65
CA LYS A 295 17.00 9.78 -17.22
C LYS A 295 17.81 11.07 -17.11
N GLY A 296 19.10 10.95 -16.89
CA GLY A 296 20.04 12.07 -16.71
C GLY A 296 20.85 11.93 -15.44
N THR A 297 21.61 12.96 -15.06
CA THR A 297 22.25 13.03 -13.74
C THR A 297 21.22 13.36 -12.66
N PHE A 298 21.57 13.14 -11.39
CA PHE A 298 20.75 13.59 -10.26
C PHE A 298 20.36 15.07 -10.39
N HIS A 299 21.31 15.93 -10.76
CA HIS A 299 21.05 17.36 -10.89
C HIS A 299 20.14 17.70 -12.07
N ASP A 300 20.25 16.99 -13.21
CA ASP A 300 19.34 17.18 -14.34
C ASP A 300 17.91 16.80 -13.94
N CYS A 301 17.74 15.65 -13.28
CA CYS A 301 16.44 15.21 -12.80
C CYS A 301 15.85 16.20 -11.78
N LEU A 302 16.67 16.66 -10.83
CA LEU A 302 16.25 17.62 -9.82
C LEU A 302 15.83 18.96 -10.45
N ASN A 303 16.62 19.51 -11.37
CA ASN A 303 16.32 20.75 -12.05
C ASN A 303 14.99 20.63 -12.83
N ASN A 304 14.79 19.56 -13.56
CA ASN A 304 13.56 19.34 -14.32
C ASN A 304 12.32 19.25 -13.42
N LEU A 305 12.42 18.54 -12.29
CA LEU A 305 11.33 18.47 -11.31
C LEU A 305 11.06 19.82 -10.66
N SER A 306 12.11 20.59 -10.37
CA SER A 306 12.04 21.87 -9.68
C SER A 306 11.20 22.89 -10.44
N VAL A 307 11.28 22.93 -11.78
CA VAL A 307 10.48 23.85 -12.61
C VAL A 307 8.97 23.67 -12.33
N HIS A 308 8.50 22.44 -12.35
CA HIS A 308 7.06 22.14 -12.14
C HIS A 308 6.61 22.24 -10.68
N ILE A 309 7.55 22.17 -9.74
CA ILE A 309 7.26 22.40 -8.32
C ILE A 309 7.18 23.90 -8.05
N GLU A 310 8.11 24.70 -8.60
CA GLU A 310 8.17 26.15 -8.44
C GLU A 310 6.90 26.82 -8.96
N GLU A 311 6.38 26.39 -10.13
CA GLU A 311 5.11 26.88 -10.70
C GLU A 311 3.91 26.76 -9.74
N GLN A 312 3.97 25.86 -8.77
CA GLN A 312 2.91 25.63 -7.79
C GLN A 312 3.17 26.33 -6.44
N LEU A 313 4.41 26.73 -6.19
CA LEU A 313 4.81 27.39 -4.93
C LEU A 313 4.85 28.92 -5.01
N CYS A 314 4.72 29.49 -6.23
CA CYS A 314 4.69 30.93 -6.49
C CYS A 314 3.34 31.59 -6.20
#